data_0ea4c16a4899ac5d75f7880a471c8c71
#
_entry.id   0ea4c16a4899ac5d75f7880a471c8c71
#
_cell.length_a   1.000
_cell.length_b   1.000
_cell.length_c   1.000
_cell.angle_alpha   90.00
_cell.angle_beta   90.00
_cell.angle_gamma   90.00
#
_symmetry.space_group_name_H-M   'P 1'
#
loop_
_entity.id
_entity.type
_entity.pdbx_description
1 polymer ?
#
loop_
_entity_poly.entity_id
_entity_poly.type
_entity_poly.pdbx_seq_one_letter_code
_entity_poly.pdbx_strand_id
1 'polypeptide(L)'
;MNTQAETLVKAKQGTVVKKMLFILSKATIENVYAAFVMANGARMEGIDSEIFFTFFGLEAIQKKKLDNLHVATVGNPAMHIPTMIGGLPGMEALATKMMKKEMEKLDIPTIREFLEILSDSGCKLWGCKLAIDMFHLKEEDLIDELDGILTIGDFSNRANDDGTHILFI
;
A
#
# COMPACT_ATOMS: atom_id res chain seq x y z
N MET A 1 12.60 -46.76 11.48
CA MET A 1 12.24 -46.20 10.17
C MET A 1 11.22 -45.06 10.32
N ASN A 2 11.52 -43.99 11.10
CA ASN A 2 10.53 -42.90 11.30
C ASN A 2 11.16 -41.48 11.29
N THR A 3 12.48 -41.38 11.24
CA THR A 3 13.16 -40.06 11.37
C THR A 3 13.05 -39.18 10.12
N GLN A 4 12.96 -39.76 8.93
CA GLN A 4 12.82 -38.99 7.69
C GLN A 4 11.41 -38.42 7.49
N ALA A 5 10.37 -39.17 7.92
CA ALA A 5 9.01 -38.71 7.84
C ALA A 5 8.73 -37.55 8.82
N GLU A 6 9.31 -37.61 10.03
CA GLU A 6 9.22 -36.52 11.02
C GLU A 6 9.97 -35.27 10.56
N THR A 7 11.12 -35.43 9.90
CA THR A 7 11.89 -34.31 9.33
C THR A 7 11.14 -33.65 8.18
N LEU A 8 10.44 -34.42 7.32
CA LEU A 8 9.62 -33.92 6.23
C LEU A 8 8.33 -33.24 6.71
N VAL A 9 7.76 -33.69 7.81
CA VAL A 9 6.59 -33.04 8.43
C VAL A 9 6.98 -31.72 9.09
N LYS A 10 8.14 -31.65 9.76
CA LYS A 10 8.69 -30.38 10.30
C LYS A 10 9.05 -29.37 9.21
N ALA A 11 9.53 -29.83 8.04
CA ALA A 11 9.83 -28.95 6.91
C ALA A 11 8.58 -28.37 6.22
N LYS A 12 7.38 -28.89 6.51
CA LYS A 12 6.09 -28.38 6.00
C LYS A 12 5.36 -27.46 6.95
N GLN A 13 5.85 -27.24 8.16
CA GLN A 13 5.37 -26.16 9.01
C GLN A 13 6.05 -24.86 8.54
N GLY A 14 5.56 -24.29 7.43
CA GLY A 14 5.91 -22.93 7.03
C GLY A 14 5.68 -22.01 8.22
N THR A 15 6.55 -21.03 8.39
CA THR A 15 6.40 -19.98 9.41
C THR A 15 4.99 -19.38 9.27
N VAL A 16 4.17 -19.49 10.31
CA VAL A 16 2.83 -18.90 10.28
C VAL A 16 3.00 -17.39 10.14
N VAL A 17 2.38 -16.80 9.12
CA VAL A 17 2.39 -15.36 8.91
C VAL A 17 1.58 -14.73 10.05
N LYS A 18 2.22 -13.91 10.86
CA LYS A 18 1.59 -13.19 11.97
C LYS A 18 1.31 -11.74 11.62
N LYS A 19 2.16 -11.17 10.76
CA LYS A 19 2.08 -9.76 10.35
C LYS A 19 2.48 -9.60 8.89
N MET A 20 1.76 -8.74 8.18
CA MET A 20 2.10 -8.28 6.84
C MET A 20 2.44 -6.80 6.89
N LEU A 21 3.63 -6.43 6.41
CA LEU A 21 4.14 -5.08 6.36
C LEU A 21 4.28 -4.66 4.89
N PHE A 22 3.48 -3.71 4.47
CA PHE A 22 3.47 -3.19 3.11
C PHE A 22 4.29 -1.92 3.02
N ILE A 23 5.23 -1.86 2.08
CA ILE A 23 5.96 -0.62 1.75
C ILE A 23 5.33 -0.06 0.49
N LEU A 24 4.61 1.04 0.61
CA LEU A 24 4.02 1.73 -0.53
C LEU A 24 4.92 2.90 -0.94
N SER A 25 5.58 2.76 -2.11
CA SER A 25 6.54 3.74 -2.62
C SER A 25 5.98 4.63 -3.73
N LYS A 26 4.82 4.28 -4.30
CA LYS A 26 4.17 4.98 -5.40
C LYS A 26 2.70 5.21 -5.09
N ALA A 27 2.17 6.36 -5.49
CA ALA A 27 0.78 6.72 -5.26
C ALA A 27 -0.06 6.67 -6.54
N THR A 28 0.29 5.83 -7.50
CA THR A 28 -0.64 5.56 -8.58
C THR A 28 -1.80 4.71 -8.07
N ILE A 29 -2.99 4.90 -8.61
CA ILE A 29 -4.21 4.25 -8.13
C ILE A 29 -4.02 2.74 -8.00
N GLU A 30 -3.46 2.09 -9.02
CA GLU A 30 -3.24 0.65 -9.04
C GLU A 30 -2.32 0.15 -7.92
N ASN A 31 -1.28 0.91 -7.55
CA ASN A 31 -0.37 0.55 -6.46
C ASN A 31 -1.03 0.76 -5.10
N VAL A 32 -1.77 1.86 -4.93
CA VAL A 32 -2.46 2.18 -3.68
C VAL A 32 -3.53 1.13 -3.38
N TYR A 33 -4.39 0.82 -4.35
CA TYR A 33 -5.42 -0.22 -4.15
C TYR A 33 -4.83 -1.60 -3.96
N ALA A 34 -3.73 -1.95 -4.65
CA ALA A 34 -3.05 -3.22 -4.41
C ALA A 34 -2.61 -3.36 -2.95
N ALA A 35 -1.99 -2.32 -2.38
CA ALA A 35 -1.59 -2.31 -0.98
C ALA A 35 -2.80 -2.40 -0.03
N PHE A 36 -3.83 -1.59 -0.27
CA PHE A 36 -5.00 -1.47 0.60
C PHE A 36 -5.83 -2.75 0.63
N VAL A 37 -6.11 -3.35 -0.53
CA VAL A 37 -6.86 -4.61 -0.62
C VAL A 37 -6.12 -5.74 0.10
N MET A 38 -4.80 -5.84 -0.09
CA MET A 38 -4.00 -6.85 0.59
C MET A 38 -3.92 -6.62 2.10
N ALA A 39 -3.76 -5.37 2.54
CA ALA A 39 -3.70 -5.03 3.97
C ALA A 39 -5.04 -5.31 4.67
N ASN A 40 -6.17 -4.93 4.03
CA ASN A 40 -7.50 -5.23 4.53
C ASN A 40 -7.78 -6.74 4.55
N GLY A 41 -7.41 -7.46 3.48
CA GLY A 41 -7.54 -8.92 3.42
C GLY A 41 -6.77 -9.60 4.54
N ALA A 42 -5.54 -9.16 4.85
CA ALA A 42 -4.77 -9.67 5.98
C ALA A 42 -5.52 -9.47 7.31
N ARG A 43 -6.11 -8.29 7.54
CA ARG A 43 -6.93 -8.03 8.75
C ARG A 43 -8.15 -8.94 8.83
N MET A 44 -8.83 -9.18 7.72
CA MET A 44 -9.98 -10.10 7.66
C MET A 44 -9.60 -11.54 8.02
N GLU A 45 -8.38 -11.97 7.72
CA GLU A 45 -7.84 -13.29 8.09
C GLU A 45 -7.24 -13.33 9.51
N GLY A 46 -7.34 -12.23 10.27
CA GLY A 46 -6.77 -12.13 11.62
C GLY A 46 -5.25 -11.96 11.65
N ILE A 47 -4.65 -11.59 10.54
CA ILE A 47 -3.22 -11.29 10.41
C ILE A 47 -3.03 -9.78 10.65
N ASP A 48 -2.06 -9.42 11.48
CA ASP A 48 -1.71 -8.02 11.66
C ASP A 48 -1.22 -7.41 10.36
N SER A 49 -1.63 -6.18 10.05
CA SER A 49 -1.16 -5.49 8.86
C SER A 49 -0.73 -4.06 9.16
N GLU A 50 0.32 -3.65 8.50
CA GLU A 50 0.87 -2.30 8.59
C GLU A 50 1.23 -1.80 7.18
N ILE A 51 0.99 -0.51 6.90
CA ILE A 51 1.40 0.14 5.64
C ILE A 51 2.37 1.26 5.96
N PHE A 52 3.55 1.23 5.35
CA PHE A 52 4.58 2.26 5.44
C PHE A 52 4.63 3.05 4.15
N PHE A 53 4.13 4.28 4.19
CA PHE A 53 4.09 5.20 3.06
C PHE A 53 5.42 5.94 2.93
N THR A 54 6.12 5.75 1.81
CA THR A 54 7.43 6.35 1.56
C THR A 54 7.51 6.97 0.18
N PHE A 55 8.44 7.89 -0.04
CA PHE A 55 8.61 8.62 -1.30
C PHE A 55 7.27 9.13 -1.86
N PHE A 56 6.98 8.85 -3.13
CA PHE A 56 5.72 9.28 -3.76
C PHE A 56 4.49 8.58 -3.17
N GLY A 57 4.64 7.43 -2.52
CA GLY A 57 3.57 6.77 -1.79
C GLY A 57 2.91 7.66 -0.72
N LEU A 58 3.64 8.68 -0.20
CA LEU A 58 3.07 9.68 0.71
C LEU A 58 1.90 10.48 0.12
N GLU A 59 1.76 10.57 -1.21
CA GLU A 59 0.64 11.30 -1.81
C GLU A 59 -0.71 10.64 -1.49
N ALA A 60 -0.72 9.32 -1.23
CA ALA A 60 -1.92 8.58 -0.84
C ALA A 60 -2.46 8.96 0.55
N ILE A 61 -1.61 9.58 1.40
CA ILE A 61 -1.99 10.04 2.74
C ILE A 61 -1.89 11.56 2.90
N GLN A 62 -1.70 12.32 1.82
CA GLN A 62 -1.76 13.79 1.86
C GLN A 62 -3.18 14.25 1.64
N LYS A 63 -3.75 15.02 2.59
CA LYS A 63 -5.12 15.56 2.54
C LYS A 63 -5.48 16.28 1.24
N LYS A 64 -4.50 16.95 0.62
CA LYS A 64 -4.68 17.71 -0.62
C LYS A 64 -4.57 16.88 -1.90
N LYS A 65 -3.96 15.66 -1.82
CA LYS A 65 -3.62 14.88 -3.01
C LYS A 65 -4.40 13.58 -3.14
N LEU A 66 -4.73 12.93 -2.02
CA LEU A 66 -5.27 11.57 -2.00
C LEU A 66 -6.53 11.37 -2.86
N ASP A 67 -7.37 12.39 -3.00
CA ASP A 67 -8.59 12.32 -3.82
C ASP A 67 -8.30 12.46 -5.34
N ASN A 68 -7.09 12.93 -5.69
CA ASN A 68 -6.68 13.26 -7.06
C ASN A 68 -5.53 12.37 -7.57
N LEU A 69 -5.38 11.17 -7.02
CA LEU A 69 -4.39 10.22 -7.54
C LEU A 69 -4.78 9.72 -8.93
N HIS A 70 -3.77 9.39 -9.73
CA HIS A 70 -3.89 9.02 -11.13
C HIS A 70 -3.38 7.61 -11.40
N VAL A 71 -3.84 7.05 -12.50
CA VAL A 71 -3.31 5.79 -13.06
C VAL A 71 -2.01 6.09 -13.80
N ALA A 72 -1.00 5.23 -13.67
CA ALA A 72 0.19 5.33 -14.50
C ALA A 72 -0.14 5.00 -15.96
N THR A 73 0.08 5.96 -16.88
CA THR A 73 -0.14 5.76 -18.32
C THR A 73 1.15 5.51 -19.07
N VAL A 74 2.26 6.14 -18.66
CA VAL A 74 3.58 5.97 -19.27
C VAL A 74 4.27 4.75 -18.64
N GLY A 75 4.73 3.85 -19.50
CA GLY A 75 5.43 2.63 -19.08
C GLY A 75 4.53 1.56 -18.45
N ASN A 76 3.21 1.71 -18.56
CA ASN A 76 2.25 0.69 -18.11
C ASN A 76 1.86 -0.21 -19.30
N PRO A 77 2.40 -1.45 -19.39
CA PRO A 77 2.13 -2.34 -20.53
C PRO A 77 0.68 -2.82 -20.57
N ALA A 78 -0.04 -2.82 -19.46
CA ALA A 78 -1.44 -3.24 -19.39
C ALA A 78 -2.39 -2.26 -20.09
N MET A 79 -1.99 -1.01 -20.24
CA MET A 79 -2.80 0.00 -20.94
C MET A 79 -2.79 -0.16 -22.46
N HIS A 80 -1.86 -0.93 -23.05
CA HIS A 80 -1.69 -1.13 -24.51
C HIS A 80 -1.58 0.18 -25.29
N ILE A 81 -1.17 1.27 -24.64
CA ILE A 81 -1.01 2.60 -25.24
C ILE A 81 0.47 2.81 -25.57
N PRO A 82 0.83 3.18 -26.83
CA PRO A 82 2.20 3.56 -27.15
C PRO A 82 2.69 4.66 -26.20
N THR A 83 3.93 4.55 -25.71
CA THR A 83 4.51 5.47 -24.72
C THR A 83 4.38 6.96 -25.12
N MET A 84 4.54 7.26 -26.41
CA MET A 84 4.36 8.62 -26.94
C MET A 84 2.93 9.16 -26.74
N ILE A 85 1.92 8.31 -26.88
CA ILE A 85 0.51 8.70 -26.73
C ILE A 85 0.17 8.76 -25.22
N GLY A 86 0.65 7.80 -24.42
CA GLY A 86 0.42 7.78 -22.99
C GLY A 86 0.95 9.00 -22.23
N GLY A 87 2.01 9.64 -22.78
CA GLY A 87 2.59 10.87 -22.24
C GLY A 87 1.94 12.18 -22.71
N LEU A 88 0.92 12.12 -23.56
CA LEU A 88 0.24 13.35 -24.02
C LEU A 88 -0.59 13.97 -22.88
N PRO A 89 -0.63 15.31 -22.80
CA PRO A 89 -1.46 16.01 -21.82
C PRO A 89 -2.91 15.53 -21.85
N GLY A 90 -3.48 15.19 -20.69
CA GLY A 90 -4.85 14.75 -20.55
C GLY A 90 -5.09 13.24 -20.67
N MET A 91 -4.15 12.46 -21.20
CA MET A 91 -4.30 11.00 -21.34
C MET A 91 -4.37 10.32 -19.97
N GLU A 92 -3.55 10.75 -19.03
CA GLU A 92 -3.57 10.27 -17.64
C GLU A 92 -4.93 10.54 -16.96
N ALA A 93 -5.45 11.76 -17.11
CA ALA A 93 -6.75 12.12 -16.57
C ALA A 93 -7.89 11.30 -17.20
N LEU A 94 -7.83 11.05 -18.52
CA LEU A 94 -8.82 10.23 -19.21
C LEU A 94 -8.80 8.78 -18.70
N ALA A 95 -7.60 8.17 -18.64
CA ALA A 95 -7.43 6.81 -18.13
C ALA A 95 -7.90 6.68 -16.67
N THR A 96 -7.55 7.65 -15.84
CA THR A 96 -7.98 7.73 -14.45
C THR A 96 -9.49 7.80 -14.32
N LYS A 97 -10.14 8.66 -15.12
CA LYS A 97 -11.61 8.76 -15.11
C LYS A 97 -12.28 7.45 -15.53
N MET A 98 -11.74 6.78 -16.53
CA MET A 98 -12.27 5.48 -16.97
C MET A 98 -12.14 4.43 -15.86
N MET A 99 -10.98 4.34 -15.21
CA MET A 99 -10.75 3.39 -14.12
C MET A 99 -11.66 3.70 -12.92
N LYS A 100 -11.73 4.95 -12.46
CA LYS A 100 -12.62 5.33 -11.35
C LYS A 100 -14.09 4.98 -11.64
N LYS A 101 -14.54 5.16 -12.88
CA LYS A 101 -15.90 4.78 -13.29
C LYS A 101 -16.15 3.26 -13.21
N GLU A 102 -15.16 2.42 -13.55
CA GLU A 102 -15.32 0.97 -13.40
C GLU A 102 -15.29 0.57 -11.91
N MET A 103 -14.48 1.24 -11.10
CA MET A 103 -14.43 1.01 -9.65
C MET A 103 -15.76 1.39 -8.97
N GLU A 104 -16.37 2.53 -9.35
CA GLU A 104 -17.70 2.95 -8.87
C GLU A 104 -18.78 1.90 -9.17
N LYS A 105 -18.77 1.26 -10.34
CA LYS A 105 -19.73 0.20 -10.70
C LYS A 105 -19.63 -1.06 -9.83
N LEU A 106 -18.47 -1.27 -9.23
CA LEU A 106 -18.17 -2.42 -8.36
C LEU A 106 -18.25 -2.07 -6.88
N ASP A 107 -18.77 -0.87 -6.56
CA ASP A 107 -18.85 -0.34 -5.20
C ASP A 107 -17.49 -0.38 -4.45
N ILE A 108 -16.38 -0.19 -5.20
CA ILE A 108 -15.03 -0.13 -4.59
C ILE A 108 -14.90 1.21 -3.86
N PRO A 109 -14.56 1.19 -2.55
CA PRO A 109 -14.41 2.42 -1.76
C PRO A 109 -13.39 3.38 -2.38
N THR A 110 -13.60 4.67 -2.23
CA THR A 110 -12.59 5.69 -2.55
C THR A 110 -11.34 5.50 -1.68
N ILE A 111 -10.21 6.10 -2.07
CA ILE A 111 -8.97 6.02 -1.28
C ILE A 111 -9.19 6.53 0.15
N ARG A 112 -9.95 7.61 0.33
CA ARG A 112 -10.29 8.16 1.63
C ARG A 112 -11.09 7.18 2.48
N GLU A 113 -12.19 6.68 1.96
CA GLU A 113 -13.01 5.68 2.64
C GLU A 113 -12.23 4.41 2.95
N PHE A 114 -11.32 4.01 2.04
CA PHE A 114 -10.50 2.82 2.26
C PHE A 114 -9.48 3.01 3.39
N LEU A 115 -8.90 4.21 3.54
CA LEU A 115 -8.02 4.55 4.66
C LEU A 115 -8.76 4.49 6.01
N GLU A 116 -10.00 5.00 6.06
CA GLU A 116 -10.89 4.88 7.22
C GLU A 116 -11.16 3.40 7.54
N ILE A 117 -11.53 2.58 6.54
CA ILE A 117 -11.75 1.13 6.70
C ILE A 117 -10.50 0.43 7.24
N LEU A 118 -9.31 0.76 6.71
CA LEU A 118 -8.06 0.19 7.17
C LEU A 118 -7.78 0.54 8.63
N SER A 119 -7.92 1.81 9.00
CA SER A 119 -7.75 2.27 10.37
C SER A 119 -8.74 1.58 11.32
N ASP A 120 -10.03 1.53 10.97
CA ASP A 120 -11.07 0.88 11.76
C ASP A 120 -10.84 -0.63 11.92
N SER A 121 -10.29 -1.29 10.90
CA SER A 121 -9.92 -2.71 10.97
C SER A 121 -8.68 -2.97 11.83
N GLY A 122 -7.99 -1.92 12.28
CA GLY A 122 -6.75 -1.99 13.08
C GLY A 122 -5.48 -2.17 12.26
N CYS A 123 -5.54 -1.92 10.93
CA CYS A 123 -4.33 -1.78 10.13
C CYS A 123 -3.56 -0.53 10.58
N LYS A 124 -2.24 -0.64 10.75
CA LYS A 124 -1.40 0.49 11.17
C LYS A 124 -0.87 1.25 9.96
N LEU A 125 -1.01 2.58 9.99
CA LEU A 125 -0.64 3.48 8.91
C LEU A 125 0.54 4.36 9.34
N TRP A 126 1.68 4.26 8.64
CA TRP A 126 2.92 4.90 9.01
C TRP A 126 3.49 5.78 7.90
N GLY A 127 3.86 7.03 8.22
CA GLY A 127 4.57 7.91 7.32
C GLY A 127 6.09 7.77 7.45
N CYS A 128 6.82 7.81 6.34
CA CYS A 128 8.29 7.81 6.33
C CYS A 128 8.84 9.19 6.67
N LYS A 129 9.55 9.30 7.81
CA LYS A 129 10.16 10.57 8.27
C LYS A 129 11.04 11.23 7.20
N LEU A 130 11.94 10.45 6.58
CA LEU A 130 12.86 10.97 5.56
C LEU A 130 12.11 11.56 4.36
N ALA A 131 11.08 10.87 3.89
CA ALA A 131 10.30 11.33 2.73
C ALA A 131 9.44 12.56 3.07
N ILE A 132 8.87 12.61 4.29
CA ILE A 132 8.13 13.77 4.79
C ILE A 132 9.04 15.00 4.83
N ASP A 133 10.25 14.88 5.37
CA ASP A 133 11.25 15.95 5.40
C ASP A 133 11.69 16.38 4.00
N MET A 134 11.95 15.41 3.12
CA MET A 134 12.38 15.67 1.73
C MET A 134 11.32 16.44 0.93
N PHE A 135 10.04 16.15 1.16
CA PHE A 135 8.93 16.86 0.50
C PHE A 135 8.44 18.08 1.28
N HIS A 136 9.11 18.44 2.37
CA HIS A 136 8.76 19.57 3.24
C HIS A 136 7.31 19.54 3.73
N LEU A 137 6.79 18.34 4.00
CA LEU A 137 5.45 18.13 4.53
C LEU A 137 5.44 18.33 6.05
N LYS A 138 4.28 18.76 6.56
CA LYS A 138 4.00 18.84 7.99
C LYS A 138 2.96 17.78 8.35
N GLU A 139 2.84 17.44 9.62
CA GLU A 139 1.83 16.49 10.11
C GLU A 139 0.41 16.95 9.75
N GLU A 140 0.13 18.25 9.76
CA GLU A 140 -1.15 18.85 9.37
C GLU A 140 -1.55 18.59 7.91
N ASP A 141 -0.56 18.31 7.03
CA ASP A 141 -0.80 17.98 5.62
C ASP A 141 -1.23 16.53 5.41
N LEU A 142 -1.03 15.68 6.43
CA LEU A 142 -1.30 14.24 6.39
C LEU A 142 -2.69 13.93 6.97
N ILE A 143 -3.20 12.74 6.65
CA ILE A 143 -4.48 12.25 7.17
C ILE A 143 -4.46 12.09 8.69
N ASP A 144 -5.62 12.16 9.30
CA ASP A 144 -5.76 12.07 10.76
C ASP A 144 -5.69 10.61 11.25
N GLU A 145 -5.94 9.63 10.37
CA GLU A 145 -5.89 8.19 10.62
C GLU A 145 -4.45 7.64 10.72
N LEU A 146 -3.44 8.49 10.51
CA LEU A 146 -2.03 8.08 10.58
C LEU A 146 -1.64 7.73 12.02
N ASP A 147 -1.13 6.53 12.25
CA ASP A 147 -0.64 6.09 13.57
C ASP A 147 0.66 6.78 13.99
N GLY A 148 1.38 7.38 13.05
CA GLY A 148 2.57 8.16 13.32
C GLY A 148 3.59 8.17 12.18
N ILE A 149 4.75 8.73 12.48
CA ILE A 149 5.86 8.90 11.54
C ILE A 149 7.04 8.07 12.04
N LEU A 150 7.56 7.19 11.18
CA LEU A 150 8.65 6.28 11.50
C LEU A 150 9.95 6.69 10.81
N THR A 151 11.05 6.58 11.55
CA THR A 151 12.40 6.54 10.98
C THR A 151 12.67 5.16 10.37
N ILE A 152 13.76 5.02 9.61
CA ILE A 152 14.16 3.69 9.08
C ILE A 152 14.52 2.71 10.21
N GLY A 153 15.02 3.21 11.35
CA GLY A 153 15.29 2.38 12.53
C GLY A 153 14.01 1.83 13.14
N ASP A 154 12.98 2.67 13.31
CA ASP A 154 11.68 2.26 13.84
C ASP A 154 11.01 1.25 12.89
N PHE A 155 11.07 1.50 11.59
CA PHE A 155 10.59 0.56 10.57
C PHE A 155 11.32 -0.79 10.65
N SER A 156 12.65 -0.77 10.76
CA SER A 156 13.46 -2.00 10.85
C SER A 156 13.12 -2.84 12.09
N ASN A 157 12.85 -2.19 13.22
CA ASN A 157 12.42 -2.88 14.42
C ASN A 157 11.08 -3.61 14.20
N ARG A 158 10.11 -2.96 13.54
CA ARG A 158 8.81 -3.57 13.20
C ARG A 158 8.93 -4.70 12.18
N ALA A 159 9.85 -4.56 11.23
CA ALA A 159 10.14 -5.57 10.21
C ALA A 159 10.80 -6.84 10.79
N ASN A 160 11.44 -6.73 11.95
CA ASN A 160 12.20 -7.81 12.58
C ASN A 160 11.36 -8.74 13.48
N ASP A 161 10.06 -8.43 13.65
CA ASP A 161 9.16 -9.27 14.43
C ASP A 161 9.00 -10.65 13.78
N ASP A 162 9.06 -11.71 14.60
CA ASP A 162 8.93 -13.10 14.11
C ASP A 162 7.57 -13.33 13.42
N GLY A 163 7.63 -13.90 12.23
CA GLY A 163 6.45 -14.11 11.37
C GLY A 163 6.00 -12.89 10.58
N THR A 164 6.85 -11.83 10.48
CA THR A 164 6.58 -10.67 9.62
C THR A 164 6.95 -10.97 8.18
N HIS A 165 6.01 -10.74 7.26
CA HIS A 165 6.25 -10.75 5.83
C HIS A 165 6.20 -9.31 5.29
N ILE A 166 7.21 -8.93 4.51
CA ILE A 166 7.34 -7.59 3.94
C ILE A 166 7.03 -7.66 2.45
N LEU A 167 6.15 -6.78 1.98
CA LEU A 167 5.81 -6.61 0.57
C LEU A 167 6.12 -5.18 0.15
N PHE A 168 6.88 -5.04 -0.94
CA PHE A 168 7.20 -3.76 -1.55
C PHE A 168 6.32 -3.52 -2.78
N ILE A 169 5.60 -2.37 -2.83
CA ILE A 169 4.64 -1.95 -3.86
C ILE A 169 4.99 -0.58 -4.43
#